data_f3681044ba131a790157d6ca24ffb621
#
_entry.id   f3681044ba131a790157d6ca24ffb621
#
_cell.length_a   1.000
_cell.length_b   1.000
_cell.length_c   1.000
_cell.angle_alpha   90.00
_cell.angle_beta   90.00
_cell.angle_gamma   90.00
#
_symmetry.space_group_name_H-M   'P 1'
#
loop_
_entity.id
_entity.type
_entity.pdbx_description
1 polymer ?
#
loop_
_entity_poly.entity_id
_entity_poly.type
_entity_poly.pdbx_seq_one_letter_code
_entity_poly.pdbx_strand_id
1 'polypeptide(L)'
;MIVVVFLALLAGIGGWYLGVGRFTTTPEITGLTVNEATTAVHDKGLGIQVVSEQYSETIPAGQIISSDPAGGDRIHDGDTVQVVVSKGKQRFKVPDVLGHSEDDARAELEQAHIGVGEVTEAHNGKYDEGTVADMSIDPKTEVRPGTSVDLVISTGPVPIRIPDVVGQFAGQAKGVLEELGFQVNMNPETTEDTAPNRVTAQDPADGTGHKGDVITLTISKPAVEVPNVFGWQIQDARRALHDAGLKVEVQRADGYTGFRRVGGQDPGAGETVTWGSTITLTIF
;
A
#
# COMPACT_ATOMS: atom_id res chain seq x y z
N MET A 1 31.98 59.52 -74.36
CA MET A 1 30.81 58.59 -74.20
C MET A 1 31.17 57.25 -73.66
N ILE A 2 32.28 56.62 -74.04
CA ILE A 2 32.69 55.28 -73.61
C ILE A 2 33.01 55.18 -72.05
N VAL A 3 33.64 56.23 -71.49
CA VAL A 3 34.00 56.27 -70.05
C VAL A 3 32.77 56.35 -69.13
N VAL A 4 31.71 57.12 -69.57
CA VAL A 4 30.48 57.19 -68.77
C VAL A 4 29.68 55.90 -68.76
N VAL A 5 29.69 55.19 -69.89
CA VAL A 5 29.06 53.85 -69.96
C VAL A 5 29.82 52.80 -69.10
N PHE A 6 31.16 52.89 -69.07
CA PHE A 6 31.96 51.99 -68.22
C PHE A 6 31.79 52.27 -66.72
N LEU A 7 31.67 53.56 -66.33
CA LEU A 7 31.38 53.96 -64.96
C LEU A 7 29.93 53.57 -64.52
N ALA A 8 28.97 53.68 -65.42
CA ALA A 8 27.58 53.26 -65.17
C ALA A 8 27.48 51.69 -65.04
N LEU A 9 28.23 50.98 -65.88
CA LEU A 9 28.33 49.50 -65.76
C LEU A 9 29.03 49.04 -64.46
N LEU A 10 30.13 49.72 -64.06
CA LEU A 10 30.81 49.45 -62.79
C LEU A 10 29.93 49.85 -61.62
N ALA A 11 29.20 50.95 -61.69
CA ALA A 11 28.25 51.34 -60.64
C ALA A 11 27.02 50.36 -60.56
N GLY A 12 26.55 49.90 -61.73
CA GLY A 12 25.48 48.89 -61.82
C GLY A 12 25.90 47.54 -61.31
N ILE A 13 27.10 47.06 -61.68
CA ILE A 13 27.69 45.79 -61.17
C ILE A 13 28.03 45.93 -59.70
N GLY A 14 28.62 47.04 -59.28
CA GLY A 14 28.91 47.36 -57.88
C GLY A 14 27.68 47.46 -57.03
N GLY A 15 26.63 48.20 -57.53
CA GLY A 15 25.34 48.26 -56.84
C GLY A 15 24.60 46.94 -56.76
N TRP A 16 24.67 46.11 -57.85
CA TRP A 16 24.12 44.76 -57.82
C TRP A 16 24.89 43.86 -56.87
N TYR A 17 26.22 43.91 -56.89
CA TYR A 17 27.09 43.12 -55.99
C TYR A 17 26.91 43.52 -54.53
N LEU A 18 26.76 44.81 -54.23
CA LEU A 18 26.51 45.30 -52.86
C LEU A 18 25.08 45.10 -52.35
N GLY A 19 24.11 45.05 -53.28
CA GLY A 19 22.69 44.98 -52.94
C GLY A 19 22.06 43.60 -53.05
N VAL A 20 22.57 42.74 -53.99
CA VAL A 20 21.97 41.41 -54.26
C VAL A 20 22.99 40.26 -54.18
N GLY A 21 24.24 40.56 -54.54
CA GLY A 21 25.30 39.56 -54.67
C GLY A 21 25.95 39.11 -53.33
N ARG A 22 25.52 39.73 -52.22
CA ARG A 22 26.03 39.40 -50.85
C ARG A 22 25.05 38.58 -50.01
N PHE A 23 24.01 38.07 -50.61
CA PHE A 23 23.04 37.24 -49.91
C PHE A 23 23.02 35.82 -50.45
N THR A 24 22.98 34.87 -49.54
CA THR A 24 22.68 33.49 -49.83
C THR A 24 21.33 33.13 -49.18
N THR A 25 20.89 31.88 -49.35
CA THR A 25 19.69 31.38 -48.69
C THR A 25 20.08 30.39 -47.60
N THR A 26 19.47 30.55 -46.43
CA THR A 26 19.62 29.58 -45.34
C THR A 26 19.14 28.20 -45.77
N PRO A 27 19.97 27.16 -45.62
CA PRO A 27 19.55 25.80 -45.97
C PRO A 27 18.45 25.32 -45.00
N GLU A 28 17.59 24.40 -45.45
CA GLU A 28 16.62 23.75 -44.57
C GLU A 28 17.35 22.78 -43.66
N ILE A 29 17.44 23.11 -42.38
CA ILE A 29 18.19 22.34 -41.38
C ILE A 29 17.35 21.85 -40.22
N THR A 30 16.04 22.15 -40.22
CA THR A 30 15.09 21.68 -39.20
C THR A 30 15.00 20.16 -39.25
N GLY A 31 15.11 19.49 -38.09
CA GLY A 31 15.10 18.03 -37.99
C GLY A 31 16.43 17.35 -38.30
N LEU A 32 17.45 18.07 -38.77
CA LEU A 32 18.81 17.54 -38.91
C LEU A 32 19.53 17.48 -37.54
N THR A 33 20.49 16.62 -37.41
CA THR A 33 21.45 16.68 -36.30
C THR A 33 22.33 17.93 -36.44
N VAL A 34 22.92 18.39 -35.34
CA VAL A 34 23.82 19.55 -35.35
C VAL A 34 24.98 19.33 -36.32
N ASN A 35 25.53 18.11 -36.42
CA ASN A 35 26.62 17.81 -37.33
C ASN A 35 26.22 17.88 -38.82
N GLU A 36 25.05 17.33 -39.17
CA GLU A 36 24.50 17.41 -40.54
C GLU A 36 24.20 18.84 -40.93
N ALA A 37 23.58 19.58 -40.01
CA ALA A 37 23.30 20.99 -40.21
C ALA A 37 24.55 21.83 -40.34
N THR A 38 25.59 21.56 -39.57
CA THR A 38 26.91 22.22 -39.70
C THR A 38 27.48 22.06 -41.11
N THR A 39 27.40 20.84 -41.62
CA THR A 39 27.87 20.55 -42.99
C THR A 39 27.03 21.34 -44.01
N ALA A 40 25.71 21.26 -43.92
CA ALA A 40 24.79 21.93 -44.87
C ALA A 40 24.93 23.45 -44.87
N VAL A 41 25.16 24.07 -43.70
CA VAL A 41 25.37 25.51 -43.54
C VAL A 41 26.75 25.93 -44.05
N HIS A 42 27.78 25.11 -43.74
CA HIS A 42 29.15 25.38 -44.19
C HIS A 42 29.34 25.27 -45.71
N ASP A 43 28.61 24.38 -46.37
CA ASP A 43 28.57 24.28 -47.85
C ASP A 43 28.00 25.53 -48.53
N LYS A 44 27.26 26.33 -47.79
CA LYS A 44 26.71 27.63 -48.20
C LYS A 44 27.59 28.83 -47.78
N GLY A 45 28.73 28.58 -47.17
CA GLY A 45 29.64 29.61 -46.67
C GLY A 45 29.15 30.31 -45.41
N LEU A 46 28.22 29.71 -44.69
CA LEU A 46 27.61 30.27 -43.48
C LEU A 46 28.17 29.63 -42.20
N GLY A 47 28.08 30.34 -41.07
CA GLY A 47 28.34 29.78 -39.75
C GLY A 47 27.08 29.19 -39.13
N ILE A 48 27.25 28.41 -38.09
CA ILE A 48 26.16 27.88 -37.26
C ILE A 48 26.47 28.12 -35.79
N GLN A 49 25.47 28.50 -34.99
CA GLN A 49 25.59 28.72 -33.55
C GLN A 49 24.37 28.15 -32.82
N VAL A 50 24.59 27.25 -31.86
CA VAL A 50 23.53 26.82 -30.94
C VAL A 50 23.31 27.91 -29.90
N VAL A 51 22.15 28.52 -29.90
CA VAL A 51 21.77 29.60 -28.96
C VAL A 51 21.00 29.14 -27.76
N SER A 52 20.25 28.04 -27.91
CA SER A 52 19.53 27.45 -26.81
C SER A 52 19.20 25.97 -27.08
N GLU A 53 18.82 25.29 -26.00
CA GLU A 53 18.30 23.92 -26.07
C GLU A 53 16.89 23.91 -25.45
N GLN A 54 15.95 23.20 -26.08
CA GLN A 54 14.56 23.11 -25.63
C GLN A 54 14.07 21.68 -25.73
N TYR A 55 13.11 21.32 -24.87
CA TYR A 55 12.43 20.03 -24.99
C TYR A 55 11.45 20.04 -26.17
N SER A 56 11.31 18.94 -26.85
CA SER A 56 10.38 18.77 -27.97
C SER A 56 9.72 17.39 -27.90
N GLU A 57 8.41 17.33 -28.06
CA GLU A 57 7.68 16.05 -28.14
C GLU A 57 7.83 15.38 -29.51
N THR A 58 8.16 16.16 -30.54
CA THR A 58 8.20 15.71 -31.94
C THR A 58 9.61 15.56 -32.49
N ILE A 59 10.55 16.43 -32.08
CA ILE A 59 11.92 16.43 -32.56
C ILE A 59 12.81 15.64 -31.59
N PRO A 60 13.49 14.58 -32.04
CA PRO A 60 14.42 13.82 -31.23
C PRO A 60 15.54 14.66 -30.62
N ALA A 61 16.14 14.18 -29.53
CA ALA A 61 17.27 14.83 -28.91
C ALA A 61 18.46 14.97 -29.86
N GLY A 62 19.13 16.13 -29.83
CA GLY A 62 20.31 16.43 -30.69
C GLY A 62 19.95 16.93 -32.10
N GLN A 63 18.67 17.04 -32.44
CA GLN A 63 18.23 17.59 -33.71
C GLN A 63 17.73 19.06 -33.57
N ILE A 64 17.76 19.82 -34.64
CA ILE A 64 17.42 21.22 -34.68
C ILE A 64 15.89 21.39 -34.70
N ILE A 65 15.38 22.16 -33.74
CA ILE A 65 13.95 22.55 -33.63
C ILE A 65 13.64 23.70 -34.60
N SER A 66 14.48 24.71 -34.60
CA SER A 66 14.29 25.92 -35.41
C SER A 66 15.63 26.59 -35.70
N SER A 67 15.67 27.37 -36.76
CA SER A 67 16.79 28.23 -37.12
C SER A 67 16.33 29.66 -37.30
N ASP A 68 17.24 30.60 -37.11
CA ASP A 68 17.08 32.01 -37.39
C ASP A 68 18.34 32.54 -38.13
N PRO A 69 18.23 32.95 -39.39
CA PRO A 69 17.05 32.93 -40.26
C PRO A 69 16.50 31.51 -40.53
N ALA A 70 15.19 31.39 -40.82
CA ALA A 70 14.57 30.12 -41.15
C ALA A 70 15.06 29.58 -42.51
N GLY A 71 14.89 28.28 -42.73
CA GLY A 71 15.21 27.64 -44.00
C GLY A 71 14.52 28.36 -45.19
N GLY A 72 15.28 28.72 -46.22
CA GLY A 72 14.81 29.48 -47.37
C GLY A 72 14.90 30.98 -47.23
N ASP A 73 15.10 31.52 -46.05
CA ASP A 73 15.25 32.96 -45.84
C ASP A 73 16.61 33.47 -46.31
N ARG A 74 16.67 34.79 -46.63
CA ARG A 74 17.90 35.45 -47.05
C ARG A 74 18.78 35.74 -45.84
N ILE A 75 20.05 35.43 -45.98
CA ILE A 75 21.10 35.73 -45.01
C ILE A 75 22.34 36.29 -45.75
N HIS A 76 23.09 37.16 -45.08
CA HIS A 76 24.34 37.67 -45.67
C HIS A 76 25.38 36.53 -45.74
N ASP A 77 26.15 36.56 -46.81
CA ASP A 77 27.27 35.64 -47.01
C ASP A 77 28.27 35.77 -45.83
N GLY A 78 28.63 34.63 -45.21
CA GLY A 78 29.52 34.63 -44.06
C GLY A 78 28.86 34.82 -42.71
N ASP A 79 27.55 35.12 -42.65
CA ASP A 79 26.82 35.24 -41.41
C ASP A 79 26.57 33.88 -40.73
N THR A 80 26.10 33.97 -39.51
CA THR A 80 25.87 32.79 -38.66
C THR A 80 24.37 32.52 -38.49
N VAL A 81 23.94 31.31 -38.78
CA VAL A 81 22.59 30.81 -38.52
C VAL A 81 22.51 30.37 -37.05
N GLN A 82 21.59 30.98 -36.31
CA GLN A 82 21.32 30.61 -34.94
C GLN A 82 20.33 29.43 -34.90
N VAL A 83 20.60 28.45 -34.07
CA VAL A 83 19.76 27.27 -34.00
C VAL A 83 19.36 26.94 -32.56
N VAL A 84 18.16 26.40 -32.43
CA VAL A 84 17.64 25.79 -31.18
C VAL A 84 17.67 24.28 -31.34
N VAL A 85 18.31 23.59 -30.38
CA VAL A 85 18.49 22.16 -30.43
C VAL A 85 17.53 21.46 -29.48
N SER A 86 16.98 20.31 -29.89
CA SER A 86 16.08 19.51 -29.10
C SER A 86 16.82 18.74 -27.99
N LYS A 87 16.32 18.81 -26.77
CA LYS A 87 16.65 17.88 -25.66
C LYS A 87 15.86 16.58 -25.73
N GLY A 88 14.97 16.43 -26.72
CA GLY A 88 14.00 15.34 -26.78
C GLY A 88 12.81 15.56 -25.87
N LYS A 89 12.12 14.51 -25.51
CA LYS A 89 10.92 14.54 -24.68
C LYS A 89 11.27 14.84 -23.23
N GLN A 90 10.58 15.81 -22.64
CA GLN A 90 10.67 15.99 -21.18
C GLN A 90 9.83 14.94 -20.47
N ARG A 91 10.43 14.24 -19.52
CA ARG A 91 9.74 13.25 -18.70
C ARG A 91 10.13 13.42 -17.23
N PHE A 92 9.14 13.20 -16.37
CA PHE A 92 9.31 13.15 -14.94
C PHE A 92 9.00 11.73 -14.46
N LYS A 93 9.71 11.25 -13.46
CA LYS A 93 9.51 9.92 -12.90
C LYS A 93 8.62 10.02 -11.68
N VAL A 94 7.54 9.26 -11.66
CA VAL A 94 6.61 9.19 -10.52
C VAL A 94 7.33 8.58 -9.31
N PRO A 95 7.43 9.29 -8.16
CA PRO A 95 7.98 8.72 -6.93
C PRO A 95 7.07 7.63 -6.38
N ASP A 96 7.62 6.80 -5.50
CA ASP A 96 6.86 5.79 -4.77
C ASP A 96 6.39 6.38 -3.44
N VAL A 97 5.15 6.80 -3.38
CA VAL A 97 4.55 7.43 -2.20
C VAL A 97 3.56 6.50 -1.48
N LEU A 98 3.52 5.22 -1.84
CA LEU A 98 2.67 4.24 -1.16
C LEU A 98 3.10 4.08 0.31
N GLY A 99 2.15 4.16 1.23
CA GLY A 99 2.38 4.10 2.66
C GLY A 99 2.89 5.40 3.31
N HIS A 100 3.12 6.46 2.53
CA HIS A 100 3.44 7.79 3.06
C HIS A 100 2.18 8.51 3.52
N SER A 101 2.31 9.49 4.40
CA SER A 101 1.21 10.38 4.73
C SER A 101 0.77 11.19 3.50
N GLU A 102 -0.47 11.70 3.49
CA GLU A 102 -0.93 12.54 2.38
C GLU A 102 -0.03 13.76 2.17
N ASP A 103 0.40 14.42 3.24
CA ASP A 103 1.24 15.61 3.17
C ASP A 103 2.63 15.30 2.59
N ASP A 104 3.26 14.21 3.02
CA ASP A 104 4.56 13.77 2.50
C ASP A 104 4.46 13.38 1.03
N ALA A 105 3.41 12.63 0.66
CA ALA A 105 3.15 12.23 -0.71
C ALA A 105 2.98 13.45 -1.65
N ARG A 106 2.23 14.46 -1.21
CA ARG A 106 2.07 15.72 -1.94
C ARG A 106 3.41 16.43 -2.14
N ALA A 107 4.21 16.52 -1.07
CA ALA A 107 5.52 17.17 -1.13
C ALA A 107 6.48 16.43 -2.08
N GLU A 108 6.50 15.11 -2.07
CA GLU A 108 7.36 14.31 -2.95
C GLU A 108 6.94 14.40 -4.43
N LEU A 109 5.63 14.35 -4.71
CA LEU A 109 5.10 14.54 -6.06
C LEU A 109 5.42 15.91 -6.59
N GLU A 110 5.26 16.97 -5.78
CA GLU A 110 5.60 18.34 -6.15
C GLU A 110 7.10 18.52 -6.45
N GLN A 111 7.97 17.93 -5.63
CA GLN A 111 9.42 17.92 -5.88
C GLN A 111 9.77 17.22 -7.19
N ALA A 112 9.02 16.20 -7.57
CA ALA A 112 9.16 15.51 -8.84
C ALA A 112 8.50 16.26 -10.02
N HIS A 113 7.95 17.46 -9.81
CA HIS A 113 7.20 18.25 -10.77
C HIS A 113 5.94 17.56 -11.31
N ILE A 114 5.27 16.77 -10.46
CA ILE A 114 4.05 16.03 -10.75
C ILE A 114 2.94 16.62 -9.88
N GLY A 115 1.80 16.92 -10.49
CA GLY A 115 0.64 17.42 -9.76
C GLY A 115 -0.04 16.31 -8.96
N VAL A 116 -0.73 16.68 -7.88
CA VAL A 116 -1.72 15.80 -7.24
C VAL A 116 -3.08 16.10 -7.84
N GLY A 117 -3.74 15.06 -8.31
CA GLY A 117 -5.09 15.12 -8.89
C GLY A 117 -6.17 14.99 -7.83
N GLU A 118 -7.13 14.11 -8.06
CA GLU A 118 -8.19 13.79 -7.10
C GLU A 118 -7.62 12.97 -5.92
N VAL A 119 -8.08 13.28 -4.70
CA VAL A 119 -7.76 12.50 -3.51
C VAL A 119 -9.07 11.91 -3.00
N THR A 120 -9.11 10.60 -2.92
CA THR A 120 -10.25 9.83 -2.43
C THR A 120 -9.85 8.98 -1.24
N GLU A 121 -10.83 8.51 -0.48
CA GLU A 121 -10.60 7.64 0.66
C GLU A 121 -11.20 6.25 0.40
N ALA A 122 -10.51 5.20 0.86
CA ALA A 122 -11.00 3.84 0.79
C ALA A 122 -10.47 2.98 1.93
N HIS A 123 -11.25 1.96 2.32
CA HIS A 123 -10.74 0.98 3.27
C HIS A 123 -9.60 0.16 2.67
N ASN A 124 -8.51 0.05 3.41
CA ASN A 124 -7.36 -0.74 3.03
C ASN A 124 -6.71 -1.39 4.27
N GLY A 125 -6.62 -2.73 4.27
CA GLY A 125 -6.05 -3.47 5.39
C GLY A 125 -4.52 -3.65 5.31
N LYS A 126 -3.87 -3.12 4.26
CA LYS A 126 -2.41 -3.21 4.08
C LYS A 126 -1.69 -1.96 4.55
N TYR A 127 -2.32 -0.81 4.37
CA TYR A 127 -1.74 0.50 4.68
C TYR A 127 -2.46 1.13 5.86
N ASP A 128 -1.72 1.82 6.70
CA ASP A 128 -2.25 2.49 7.89
C ASP A 128 -3.24 3.60 7.52
N GLU A 129 -4.16 3.91 8.42
CA GLU A 129 -5.10 5.00 8.26
C GLU A 129 -4.37 6.34 8.06
N GLY A 130 -4.83 7.13 7.09
CA GLY A 130 -4.23 8.42 6.72
C GLY A 130 -3.02 8.32 5.79
N THR A 131 -2.67 7.12 5.32
CA THR A 131 -1.55 6.93 4.37
C THR A 131 -2.05 6.60 2.95
N VAL A 132 -1.23 6.85 1.96
CA VAL A 132 -1.52 6.54 0.56
C VAL A 132 -1.59 5.03 0.36
N ALA A 133 -2.76 4.55 -0.03
CA ALA A 133 -3.02 3.13 -0.28
C ALA A 133 -2.92 2.75 -1.75
N ASP A 134 -3.18 3.70 -2.66
CA ASP A 134 -3.13 3.48 -4.10
C ASP A 134 -2.86 4.78 -4.86
N MET A 135 -2.41 4.66 -6.09
CA MET A 135 -2.08 5.76 -6.99
C MET A 135 -2.60 5.46 -8.39
N SER A 136 -3.12 6.49 -9.10
CA SER A 136 -3.62 6.31 -10.49
C SER A 136 -2.52 6.03 -11.51
N ILE A 137 -1.26 6.27 -11.15
CA ILE A 137 -0.09 5.99 -11.99
C ILE A 137 0.95 5.26 -11.13
N ASP A 138 1.42 4.12 -11.63
CA ASP A 138 2.40 3.30 -10.91
C ASP A 138 3.71 4.04 -10.62
N PRO A 139 4.34 3.81 -9.47
CA PRO A 139 5.66 4.31 -9.14
C PRO A 139 6.69 4.01 -10.24
N LYS A 140 7.63 4.94 -10.43
CA LYS A 140 8.73 4.87 -11.43
C LYS A 140 8.29 5.02 -12.89
N THR A 141 7.00 5.18 -13.16
CA THR A 141 6.50 5.50 -14.51
C THR A 141 6.99 6.86 -14.95
N GLU A 142 7.37 7.00 -16.22
CA GLU A 142 7.75 8.28 -16.82
C GLU A 142 6.55 8.98 -17.40
N VAL A 143 6.29 10.19 -16.92
CA VAL A 143 5.14 11.01 -17.30
C VAL A 143 5.56 12.34 -17.93
N ARG A 144 4.63 13.00 -18.63
CA ARG A 144 4.84 14.30 -19.24
C ARG A 144 4.76 15.42 -18.20
N PRO A 145 5.35 16.58 -18.49
CA PRO A 145 5.09 17.80 -17.73
C PRO A 145 3.59 18.09 -17.61
N GLY A 146 3.15 18.50 -16.42
CA GLY A 146 1.75 18.81 -16.14
C GLY A 146 0.85 17.59 -15.91
N THR A 147 1.41 16.38 -15.83
CA THR A 147 0.66 15.20 -15.39
C THR A 147 0.33 15.30 -13.90
N SER A 148 -0.89 14.89 -13.53
CA SER A 148 -1.32 14.75 -12.15
C SER A 148 -1.55 13.28 -11.82
N VAL A 149 -1.30 12.90 -10.57
CA VAL A 149 -1.53 11.55 -10.01
C VAL A 149 -2.65 11.65 -8.98
N ASP A 150 -3.70 10.85 -9.16
CA ASP A 150 -4.75 10.74 -8.15
C ASP A 150 -4.28 9.79 -7.04
N LEU A 151 -4.67 10.08 -5.81
CA LEU A 151 -4.29 9.34 -4.63
C LEU A 151 -5.52 8.73 -3.96
N VAL A 152 -5.36 7.51 -3.45
CA VAL A 152 -6.34 6.88 -2.56
C VAL A 152 -5.73 6.82 -1.17
N ILE A 153 -6.35 7.45 -0.21
CA ILE A 153 -5.93 7.45 1.19
C ILE A 153 -6.63 6.30 1.93
N SER A 154 -5.86 5.54 2.68
CA SER A 154 -6.40 4.48 3.52
C SER A 154 -7.23 5.03 4.68
N THR A 155 -8.43 4.50 4.88
CA THR A 155 -9.21 4.66 6.11
C THR A 155 -9.09 3.43 7.03
N GLY A 156 -7.97 2.70 6.90
CA GLY A 156 -7.74 1.48 7.65
C GLY A 156 -8.56 0.29 7.12
N PRO A 157 -8.49 -0.86 7.78
CA PRO A 157 -9.23 -2.05 7.40
C PRO A 157 -10.74 -1.85 7.55
N VAL A 158 -11.52 -2.65 6.80
CA VAL A 158 -12.99 -2.62 6.89
C VAL A 158 -13.44 -2.94 8.32
N PRO A 159 -14.23 -2.06 8.97
CA PRO A 159 -14.74 -2.31 10.32
C PRO A 159 -15.80 -3.42 10.29
N ILE A 160 -15.74 -4.33 11.26
CA ILE A 160 -16.67 -5.44 11.46
C ILE A 160 -17.45 -5.19 12.75
N ARG A 161 -18.77 -5.25 12.68
CA ARG A 161 -19.60 -5.10 13.88
C ARG A 161 -19.41 -6.30 14.82
N ILE A 162 -19.18 -6.03 16.10
CA ILE A 162 -19.08 -7.05 17.14
C ILE A 162 -20.49 -7.44 17.58
N PRO A 163 -20.95 -8.70 17.40
CA PRO A 163 -22.23 -9.15 17.87
C PRO A 163 -22.21 -9.40 19.38
N ASP A 164 -23.31 -9.16 20.06
CA ASP A 164 -23.50 -9.57 21.45
C ASP A 164 -23.74 -11.10 21.50
N VAL A 165 -22.85 -11.80 22.21
CA VAL A 165 -22.93 -13.26 22.40
C VAL A 165 -23.11 -13.62 23.88
N VAL A 166 -23.39 -12.65 24.76
CA VAL A 166 -23.66 -12.91 26.19
C VAL A 166 -24.89 -13.82 26.31
N GLY A 167 -24.84 -14.79 27.21
CA GLY A 167 -25.87 -15.80 27.43
C GLY A 167 -25.84 -17.00 26.47
N GLN A 168 -25.08 -16.95 25.37
CA GLN A 168 -24.92 -18.08 24.46
C GLN A 168 -23.98 -19.15 25.03
N PHE A 169 -24.03 -20.37 24.47
CA PHE A 169 -23.01 -21.38 24.76
C PHE A 169 -21.65 -20.96 24.22
N ALA A 170 -20.61 -21.15 25.02
CA ALA A 170 -19.24 -20.73 24.68
C ALA A 170 -18.75 -21.21 23.31
N GLY A 171 -19.06 -22.46 22.94
CA GLY A 171 -18.69 -22.98 21.61
C GLY A 171 -19.42 -22.32 20.45
N GLN A 172 -20.69 -21.95 20.62
CA GLN A 172 -21.47 -21.23 19.62
C GLN A 172 -20.98 -19.78 19.50
N ALA A 173 -20.81 -19.10 20.64
CA ALA A 173 -20.30 -17.74 20.69
C ALA A 173 -18.93 -17.63 19.99
N LYS A 174 -18.03 -18.55 20.30
CA LYS A 174 -16.72 -18.64 19.64
C LYS A 174 -16.85 -18.80 18.13
N GLY A 175 -17.68 -19.74 17.65
CA GLY A 175 -17.88 -19.96 16.23
C GLY A 175 -18.37 -18.71 15.50
N VAL A 176 -19.38 -18.02 16.06
CA VAL A 176 -19.92 -16.77 15.48
C VAL A 176 -18.85 -15.69 15.34
N LEU A 177 -18.03 -15.49 16.38
CA LEU A 177 -16.99 -14.47 16.36
C LEU A 177 -15.82 -14.85 15.42
N GLU A 178 -15.43 -16.11 15.37
CA GLU A 178 -14.37 -16.60 14.48
C GLU A 178 -14.79 -16.56 12.99
N GLU A 179 -16.06 -16.81 12.67
CA GLU A 179 -16.59 -16.66 11.31
C GLU A 179 -16.54 -15.21 10.81
N LEU A 180 -16.67 -14.24 11.72
CA LEU A 180 -16.49 -12.82 11.43
C LEU A 180 -15.01 -12.40 11.32
N GLY A 181 -14.10 -13.30 11.69
CA GLY A 181 -12.66 -13.07 11.59
C GLY A 181 -12.00 -12.57 12.87
N PHE A 182 -12.73 -12.50 13.99
CA PHE A 182 -12.14 -12.18 15.30
C PHE A 182 -11.36 -13.35 15.87
N GLN A 183 -10.40 -13.07 16.73
CA GLN A 183 -9.77 -14.05 17.60
C GLN A 183 -10.52 -14.11 18.93
N VAL A 184 -10.75 -15.30 19.46
CA VAL A 184 -11.52 -15.46 20.71
C VAL A 184 -10.65 -15.99 21.82
N ASN A 185 -10.54 -15.21 22.89
CA ASN A 185 -9.96 -15.65 24.16
C ASN A 185 -11.08 -16.01 25.14
N MET A 186 -10.95 -17.15 25.85
CA MET A 186 -11.94 -17.63 26.78
C MET A 186 -11.38 -17.68 28.20
N ASN A 187 -11.93 -16.86 29.09
CA ASN A 187 -11.57 -16.84 30.51
C ASN A 187 -12.66 -17.51 31.34
N PRO A 188 -12.37 -18.64 32.00
CA PRO A 188 -13.31 -19.25 32.89
C PRO A 188 -13.45 -18.45 34.19
N GLU A 189 -14.70 -18.27 34.65
CA GLU A 189 -15.01 -17.62 35.91
C GLU A 189 -15.95 -18.48 36.73
N THR A 190 -15.73 -18.57 38.05
CA THR A 190 -16.62 -19.31 38.95
C THR A 190 -17.86 -18.47 39.20
N THR A 191 -19.05 -19.04 38.89
CA THR A 191 -20.36 -18.41 39.06
C THR A 191 -21.26 -19.26 39.94
N GLU A 192 -22.18 -18.66 40.74
CA GLU A 192 -23.08 -19.38 41.61
C GLU A 192 -24.36 -19.83 40.90
N ASP A 193 -24.97 -18.97 40.08
CA ASP A 193 -26.31 -19.17 39.52
C ASP A 193 -26.40 -19.29 38.00
N THR A 194 -25.27 -19.41 37.31
CA THR A 194 -25.28 -19.47 35.84
C THR A 194 -25.02 -20.89 35.35
N ALA A 195 -25.83 -21.40 34.41
CA ALA A 195 -25.60 -22.68 33.77
C ALA A 195 -24.17 -22.79 33.22
N PRO A 196 -23.52 -23.96 33.31
CA PRO A 196 -22.13 -24.12 32.89
C PRO A 196 -21.94 -23.86 31.41
N ASN A 197 -20.74 -23.38 31.08
CA ASN A 197 -20.29 -23.18 29.69
C ASN A 197 -21.08 -22.13 28.91
N ARG A 198 -21.61 -21.12 29.61
CA ARG A 198 -22.24 -19.95 28.97
C ARG A 198 -21.35 -18.71 29.09
N VAL A 199 -21.48 -17.83 28.12
CA VAL A 199 -20.82 -16.51 28.14
C VAL A 199 -21.53 -15.64 29.17
N THR A 200 -20.81 -15.18 30.18
CA THR A 200 -21.31 -14.26 31.22
C THR A 200 -20.95 -12.81 30.94
N ALA A 201 -19.83 -12.59 30.25
CA ALA A 201 -19.39 -11.27 29.81
C ALA A 201 -18.57 -11.37 28.51
N GLN A 202 -18.53 -10.28 27.81
CA GLN A 202 -17.81 -10.12 26.55
C GLN A 202 -17.06 -8.78 26.56
N ASP A 203 -15.81 -8.78 26.11
CA ASP A 203 -14.98 -7.58 26.00
C ASP A 203 -14.22 -7.56 24.67
N PRO A 204 -14.45 -6.57 23.79
CA PRO A 204 -15.45 -5.50 23.89
C PRO A 204 -16.89 -6.01 23.87
N ALA A 205 -17.78 -5.34 24.63
CA ALA A 205 -19.18 -5.73 24.75
C ALA A 205 -19.99 -5.45 23.47
N ASP A 206 -19.65 -4.37 22.79
CA ASP A 206 -20.28 -3.91 21.53
C ASP A 206 -19.29 -3.07 20.70
N GLY A 207 -19.79 -2.46 19.62
CA GLY A 207 -18.99 -1.58 18.76
C GLY A 207 -18.55 -2.25 17.47
N THR A 208 -17.42 -1.80 16.97
CA THR A 208 -16.77 -2.33 15.79
C THR A 208 -15.32 -2.71 16.08
N GLY A 209 -14.84 -3.72 15.42
CA GLY A 209 -13.44 -4.15 15.43
C GLY A 209 -12.98 -4.48 14.03
N HIS A 210 -11.79 -5.04 13.90
CA HIS A 210 -11.22 -5.44 12.62
C HIS A 210 -10.89 -6.93 12.62
N LYS A 211 -10.70 -7.47 11.44
CA LYS A 211 -10.27 -8.87 11.30
C LYS A 211 -8.97 -9.11 12.05
N GLY A 212 -8.96 -10.10 12.95
CA GLY A 212 -7.82 -10.45 13.78
C GLY A 212 -7.84 -9.85 15.19
N ASP A 213 -8.76 -8.90 15.47
CA ASP A 213 -8.93 -8.36 16.83
C ASP A 213 -9.36 -9.45 17.80
N VAL A 214 -8.95 -9.31 19.05
CA VAL A 214 -9.22 -10.29 20.10
C VAL A 214 -10.48 -9.89 20.87
N ILE A 215 -11.45 -10.80 20.92
CA ILE A 215 -12.63 -10.70 21.79
C ILE A 215 -12.45 -11.65 22.96
N THR A 216 -12.51 -11.12 24.17
CA THR A 216 -12.43 -11.93 25.38
C THR A 216 -13.83 -12.29 25.87
N LEU A 217 -14.09 -13.59 26.03
CA LEU A 217 -15.33 -14.12 26.59
C LEU A 217 -15.08 -14.65 27.99
N THR A 218 -15.85 -14.18 28.95
CA THR A 218 -15.92 -14.77 30.28
C THR A 218 -16.92 -15.92 30.26
N ILE A 219 -16.50 -17.10 30.68
CA ILE A 219 -17.28 -18.33 30.59
C ILE A 219 -17.61 -18.86 31.97
N SER A 220 -18.90 -19.10 32.21
CA SER A 220 -19.40 -19.63 33.49
C SER A 220 -18.87 -21.04 33.78
N LYS A 221 -18.28 -21.20 34.94
CA LYS A 221 -17.97 -22.48 35.58
C LYS A 221 -18.58 -22.45 36.97
N PRO A 222 -19.82 -22.95 37.16
CA PRO A 222 -20.45 -22.94 38.46
C PRO A 222 -19.63 -23.73 39.47
N ALA A 223 -19.72 -23.30 40.70
CA ALA A 223 -19.20 -24.02 41.85
C ALA A 223 -19.99 -25.32 42.02
N VAL A 224 -19.29 -26.38 42.28
CA VAL A 224 -19.86 -27.73 42.47
C VAL A 224 -19.32 -28.32 43.77
N GLU A 225 -20.20 -28.82 44.65
CA GLU A 225 -19.79 -29.57 45.83
C GLU A 225 -19.39 -30.99 45.42
N VAL A 226 -18.23 -31.45 45.87
CA VAL A 226 -17.71 -32.77 45.55
C VAL A 226 -18.53 -33.84 46.27
N PRO A 227 -19.23 -34.75 45.55
CA PRO A 227 -19.98 -35.85 46.17
C PRO A 227 -19.08 -36.80 46.98
N ASN A 228 -19.59 -37.32 48.07
CA ASN A 228 -18.90 -38.36 48.82
C ASN A 228 -19.05 -39.71 48.11
N VAL A 229 -17.96 -40.21 47.58
CA VAL A 229 -17.91 -41.51 46.88
C VAL A 229 -16.99 -42.54 47.57
N PHE A 230 -16.58 -42.25 48.81
CA PHE A 230 -15.74 -43.17 49.61
C PHE A 230 -16.44 -44.53 49.81
N GLY A 231 -15.75 -45.62 49.62
CA GLY A 231 -16.24 -46.99 49.72
C GLY A 231 -17.08 -47.48 48.53
N TRP A 232 -17.44 -46.59 47.57
CA TRP A 232 -18.25 -47.00 46.41
C TRP A 232 -17.43 -47.85 45.43
N GLN A 233 -18.13 -48.62 44.57
CA GLN A 233 -17.53 -49.22 43.39
C GLN A 233 -17.07 -48.13 42.45
N ILE A 234 -15.90 -48.28 41.82
CA ILE A 234 -15.29 -47.27 40.97
C ILE A 234 -16.21 -46.83 39.82
N GLN A 235 -17.05 -47.73 39.28
CA GLN A 235 -17.98 -47.43 38.20
C GLN A 235 -19.09 -46.46 38.66
N ASP A 236 -19.63 -46.69 39.86
CA ASP A 236 -20.69 -45.89 40.44
C ASP A 236 -20.16 -44.51 40.88
N ALA A 237 -18.95 -44.48 41.47
CA ALA A 237 -18.24 -43.28 41.83
C ALA A 237 -17.97 -42.38 40.61
N ARG A 238 -17.49 -42.97 39.51
CA ARG A 238 -17.29 -42.24 38.26
C ARG A 238 -18.58 -41.61 37.71
N ARG A 239 -19.68 -42.36 37.75
CA ARG A 239 -20.99 -41.89 37.31
C ARG A 239 -21.45 -40.72 38.15
N ALA A 240 -21.42 -40.84 39.48
CA ALA A 240 -21.85 -39.77 40.37
C ALA A 240 -21.03 -38.51 40.25
N LEU A 241 -19.72 -38.61 40.10
CA LEU A 241 -18.85 -37.45 39.87
C LEU A 241 -19.08 -36.83 38.48
N HIS A 242 -19.26 -37.64 37.44
CA HIS A 242 -19.59 -37.18 36.10
C HIS A 242 -20.95 -36.46 36.07
N ASP A 243 -21.98 -37.00 36.75
CA ASP A 243 -23.31 -36.41 36.87
C ASP A 243 -23.26 -35.05 37.61
N ALA A 244 -22.30 -34.92 38.54
CA ALA A 244 -21.96 -33.65 39.17
C ALA A 244 -21.12 -32.71 38.30
N GLY A 245 -20.79 -33.08 37.05
CA GLY A 245 -19.99 -32.28 36.13
C GLY A 245 -18.48 -32.26 36.39
N LEU A 246 -17.99 -33.27 37.10
CA LEU A 246 -16.59 -33.43 37.50
C LEU A 246 -15.88 -34.52 36.65
N LYS A 247 -14.59 -34.34 36.41
CA LYS A 247 -13.74 -35.31 35.74
C LYS A 247 -13.15 -36.27 36.80
N VAL A 248 -12.86 -37.49 36.39
CA VAL A 248 -12.31 -38.49 37.32
C VAL A 248 -11.00 -39.05 36.79
N GLU A 249 -9.97 -38.98 37.64
CA GLU A 249 -8.72 -39.68 37.48
C GLU A 249 -8.64 -40.78 38.54
N VAL A 250 -8.09 -41.93 38.19
CA VAL A 250 -8.00 -43.07 39.13
C VAL A 250 -6.56 -43.45 39.35
N GLN A 251 -6.17 -43.45 40.60
CA GLN A 251 -4.86 -43.94 41.07
C GLN A 251 -5.02 -45.22 41.87
N ARG A 252 -4.00 -46.10 41.85
CA ARG A 252 -3.95 -47.29 42.66
C ARG A 252 -3.14 -47.01 43.91
N ALA A 253 -3.68 -47.42 45.05
CA ALA A 253 -2.90 -47.40 46.30
C ALA A 253 -1.75 -48.41 46.26
N ASP A 254 -0.70 -48.14 47.04
CA ASP A 254 0.35 -49.11 47.28
C ASP A 254 -0.26 -50.35 47.97
N GLY A 255 -0.03 -51.57 47.43
CA GLY A 255 -0.64 -52.78 47.91
C GLY A 255 -2.04 -53.12 47.38
N TYR A 256 -2.38 -52.56 46.18
CA TYR A 256 -3.65 -52.77 45.49
C TYR A 256 -4.05 -54.27 45.49
N THR A 257 -5.20 -54.61 46.11
CA THR A 257 -5.69 -55.98 46.32
C THR A 257 -6.71 -56.42 45.26
N GLY A 258 -7.04 -55.58 44.26
CA GLY A 258 -8.00 -55.93 43.22
C GLY A 258 -9.46 -55.59 43.52
N PHE A 259 -9.77 -55.09 44.70
CA PHE A 259 -11.13 -54.67 45.11
C PHE A 259 -11.42 -53.23 44.49
N ARG A 260 -11.86 -53.06 43.39
CA ARG A 260 -12.13 -51.78 42.69
C ARG A 260 -13.08 -50.85 43.48
N ARG A 261 -12.77 -50.60 44.78
CA ARG A 261 -13.48 -49.65 45.64
C ARG A 261 -12.66 -48.41 45.90
N VAL A 262 -13.37 -47.26 46.01
CA VAL A 262 -12.75 -45.95 46.32
C VAL A 262 -12.33 -45.96 47.80
N GLY A 263 -11.06 -45.81 48.04
CA GLY A 263 -10.50 -45.66 49.38
C GLY A 263 -10.02 -44.27 49.74
N GLY A 264 -10.00 -43.36 48.71
CA GLY A 264 -9.71 -41.96 48.90
C GLY A 264 -10.19 -41.14 47.73
N GLN A 265 -10.47 -39.87 47.95
CA GLN A 265 -10.79 -38.87 46.92
C GLN A 265 -10.12 -37.55 47.26
N ASP A 266 -9.62 -36.89 46.21
CA ASP A 266 -8.96 -35.57 46.30
C ASP A 266 -9.32 -34.76 45.06
N PRO A 267 -9.91 -33.55 45.19
CA PRO A 267 -10.48 -32.91 46.42
C PRO A 267 -11.46 -33.76 47.20
N GLY A 268 -11.55 -33.50 48.50
CA GLY A 268 -12.37 -34.27 49.46
C GLY A 268 -13.87 -34.09 49.29
N ALA A 269 -14.65 -35.02 49.93
CA ALA A 269 -16.11 -34.90 49.94
C ALA A 269 -16.57 -33.60 50.63
N GLY A 270 -17.53 -32.90 50.06
CA GLY A 270 -18.06 -31.62 50.55
C GLY A 270 -17.20 -30.40 50.23
N GLU A 271 -16.03 -30.58 49.62
CA GLU A 271 -15.27 -29.45 49.13
C GLU A 271 -15.96 -28.81 47.90
N THR A 272 -15.86 -27.48 47.79
CA THR A 272 -16.38 -26.76 46.64
C THR A 272 -15.28 -26.58 45.59
N VAL A 273 -15.53 -27.09 44.39
CA VAL A 273 -14.64 -26.97 43.23
C VAL A 273 -15.37 -26.40 42.04
N THR A 274 -14.65 -25.97 41.01
CA THR A 274 -15.29 -25.49 39.79
C THR A 274 -15.77 -26.63 38.91
N TRP A 275 -16.89 -26.46 38.22
CA TRP A 275 -17.41 -27.41 37.23
C TRP A 275 -16.30 -27.84 36.23
N GLY A 276 -16.16 -29.13 36.00
CA GLY A 276 -15.13 -29.69 35.14
C GLY A 276 -13.79 -29.93 35.83
N SER A 277 -13.66 -29.63 37.14
CA SER A 277 -12.46 -30.00 37.93
C SER A 277 -12.25 -31.50 37.94
N THR A 278 -11.00 -31.92 38.06
CA THR A 278 -10.63 -33.36 38.15
C THR A 278 -10.57 -33.80 39.60
N ILE A 279 -11.28 -34.89 39.93
CA ILE A 279 -11.23 -35.55 41.22
C ILE A 279 -10.39 -36.82 41.07
N THR A 280 -9.33 -36.91 41.83
CA THR A 280 -8.47 -38.09 41.88
C THR A 280 -9.05 -39.13 42.87
N LEU A 281 -9.40 -40.27 42.37
CA LEU A 281 -9.87 -41.41 43.19
C LEU A 281 -8.75 -42.43 43.42
N THR A 282 -8.46 -42.73 44.68
CA THR A 282 -7.53 -43.77 45.05
C THR A 282 -8.32 -45.08 45.29
N ILE A 283 -7.95 -46.17 44.63
CA ILE A 283 -8.60 -47.50 44.76
C ILE A 283 -7.67 -48.51 45.43
N PHE A 284 -8.30 -49.42 46.20
CA PHE A 284 -7.64 -50.56 46.87
C PHE A 284 -7.95 -51.88 46.21
#